data_12fa5b4ba0440e4d47a5c500a49247f1
#
_entry.id   12fa5b4ba0440e4d47a5c500a49247f1
#
_cell.length_a   1.000
_cell.length_b   1.000
_cell.length_c   1.000
_cell.angle_alpha   90.00
_cell.angle_beta   90.00
_cell.angle_gamma   90.00
#
_symmetry.space_group_name_H-M   'P 1'
#
loop_
_entity.id
_entity.type
_entity.pdbx_description
1 polymer ?
#
loop_
_entity_poly.entity_id
_entity_poly.type
_entity_poly.pdbx_seq_one_letter_code
_entity_poly.pdbx_strand_id
1 'polypeptide(L)'
;MMIDRLQQLSHQLNATSPPPHPFDPLSTVEVDVAVAIVRKEHGNVNFNTVCLYEPRKAEMLAWLANPEGTPRPMRAADVVAIATTGGKVYDGIVDLNAKQIVKWEHTPGVQPLITMEDLQEVEHIAREDPKVIEQCGIIGIPKEDMDKVYCDRRSFCCSRLGVTSSDDLQPGQLDTMSVSVLASVFSRA
;
A
#
# COMPACT_ATOMS: atom_id res chain seq x y z
N MET A 1 -25.11 -6.00 -17.05
CA MET A 1 -26.42 -5.28 -16.96
C MET A 1 -26.62 -4.51 -15.64
N MET A 2 -26.49 -5.09 -14.45
CA MET A 2 -26.67 -4.36 -13.17
C MET A 2 -25.43 -3.54 -12.78
N ILE A 3 -24.24 -4.07 -13.00
CA ILE A 3 -22.94 -3.41 -12.76
C ILE A 3 -22.75 -2.20 -13.68
N ASP A 4 -23.11 -2.34 -14.96
CA ASP A 4 -23.01 -1.23 -15.93
C ASP A 4 -23.92 -0.05 -15.54
N ARG A 5 -25.08 -0.35 -14.98
CA ARG A 5 -26.01 0.67 -14.53
C ARG A 5 -25.52 1.43 -13.28
N LEU A 6 -24.86 0.73 -12.37
CA LEU A 6 -24.25 1.34 -11.19
C LEU A 6 -23.05 2.20 -11.58
N GLN A 7 -22.24 1.76 -12.54
CA GLN A 7 -21.15 2.56 -13.08
C GLN A 7 -21.64 3.81 -13.81
N GLN A 8 -22.70 3.69 -14.62
CA GLN A 8 -23.32 4.85 -15.28
C GLN A 8 -23.91 5.84 -14.28
N LEU A 9 -24.58 5.36 -13.23
CA LEU A 9 -25.11 6.23 -12.17
C LEU A 9 -23.98 6.92 -11.39
N SER A 10 -22.89 6.23 -11.07
CA SER A 10 -21.74 6.85 -10.42
C SER A 10 -21.08 7.92 -11.31
N HIS A 11 -20.96 7.67 -12.61
CA HIS A 11 -20.48 8.67 -13.57
C HIS A 11 -21.40 9.89 -13.67
N GLN A 12 -22.72 9.70 -13.66
CA GLN A 12 -23.68 10.80 -13.69
C GLN A 12 -23.68 11.61 -12.39
N LEU A 13 -23.57 10.96 -11.25
CA LEU A 13 -23.45 11.64 -9.94
C LEU A 13 -22.15 12.45 -9.85
N ASN A 14 -21.04 11.93 -10.34
CA ASN A 14 -19.75 12.63 -10.35
C ASN A 14 -19.73 13.82 -11.32
N ALA A 15 -20.47 13.76 -12.43
CA ALA A 15 -20.52 14.84 -13.42
C ALA A 15 -21.29 16.09 -12.95
N THR A 16 -22.15 15.95 -11.93
CA THR A 16 -22.97 17.06 -11.39
C THR A 16 -22.52 17.53 -10.02
N SER A 17 -21.56 16.85 -9.41
CA SER A 17 -21.04 17.22 -8.08
C SER A 17 -20.08 18.42 -8.21
N PRO A 18 -20.13 19.36 -7.25
CA PRO A 18 -19.12 20.41 -7.18
C PRO A 18 -17.72 19.76 -7.01
N PRO A 19 -16.67 20.43 -7.48
CA PRO A 19 -15.33 19.88 -7.35
C PRO A 19 -15.04 19.56 -5.87
N PRO A 20 -14.45 18.38 -5.56
CA PRO A 20 -14.25 17.92 -4.19
C PRO A 20 -13.41 18.92 -3.40
N HIS A 21 -13.68 19.07 -2.11
CA HIS A 21 -12.86 19.95 -1.25
C HIS A 21 -11.37 19.53 -1.33
N PRO A 22 -10.39 20.46 -1.26
CA PRO A 22 -8.97 20.11 -1.37
C PRO A 22 -8.48 19.02 -0.39
N PHE A 23 -9.14 18.86 0.76
CA PHE A 23 -8.86 17.81 1.74
C PHE A 23 -9.75 16.57 1.62
N ASP A 24 -10.69 16.54 0.68
CA ASP A 24 -11.47 15.32 0.50
C ASP A 24 -10.57 14.17 0.03
N PRO A 25 -10.77 12.95 0.52
CA PRO A 25 -10.04 11.78 0.04
C PRO A 25 -10.14 11.65 -1.48
N LEU A 26 -9.15 10.98 -2.08
CA LEU A 26 -9.23 10.68 -3.51
C LEU A 26 -10.42 9.76 -3.79
N SER A 27 -11.17 10.09 -4.83
CA SER A 27 -12.17 9.20 -5.39
C SER A 27 -11.50 8.03 -6.13
N THR A 28 -12.23 6.94 -6.33
CA THR A 28 -11.73 5.79 -7.12
C THR A 28 -11.28 6.19 -8.52
N VAL A 29 -12.01 7.12 -9.16
CA VAL A 29 -11.65 7.65 -10.49
C VAL A 29 -10.32 8.42 -10.46
N GLU A 30 -10.08 9.21 -9.41
CA GLU A 30 -8.82 9.94 -9.26
C GLU A 30 -7.64 8.99 -8.99
N VAL A 31 -7.86 7.93 -8.21
CA VAL A 31 -6.87 6.87 -8.01
C VAL A 31 -6.54 6.17 -9.33
N ASP A 32 -7.55 5.78 -10.11
CA ASP A 32 -7.35 5.15 -11.42
C ASP A 32 -6.57 6.05 -12.38
N VAL A 33 -6.86 7.35 -12.38
CA VAL A 33 -6.14 8.35 -13.19
C VAL A 33 -4.67 8.43 -12.76
N ALA A 34 -4.39 8.51 -11.46
CA ALA A 34 -3.02 8.55 -10.94
C ALA A 34 -2.24 7.29 -11.34
N VAL A 35 -2.83 6.10 -11.14
CA VAL A 35 -2.25 4.82 -11.52
C VAL A 35 -1.96 4.74 -13.02
N ALA A 36 -2.91 5.18 -13.86
CA ALA A 36 -2.74 5.18 -15.32
C ALA A 36 -1.60 6.10 -15.77
N ILE A 37 -1.44 7.27 -15.15
CA ILE A 37 -0.36 8.22 -15.46
C ILE A 37 0.99 7.58 -15.11
N VAL A 38 1.12 7.03 -13.90
CA VAL A 38 2.37 6.40 -13.45
C VAL A 38 2.75 5.21 -14.35
N ARG A 39 1.79 4.34 -14.66
CA ARG A 39 2.04 3.18 -15.54
C ARG A 39 2.44 3.59 -16.95
N LYS A 40 1.89 4.68 -17.46
CA LYS A 40 2.24 5.20 -18.79
C LYS A 40 3.70 5.66 -18.85
N GLU A 41 4.20 6.31 -17.80
CA GLU A 41 5.55 6.90 -17.79
C GLU A 41 6.62 5.95 -17.27
N HIS A 42 6.29 5.10 -16.28
CA HIS A 42 7.24 4.23 -15.60
C HIS A 42 7.01 2.73 -15.82
N GLY A 43 6.02 2.38 -16.64
CA GLY A 43 5.73 0.99 -16.98
C GLY A 43 5.06 0.22 -15.83
N ASN A 44 5.38 -1.08 -15.71
CA ASN A 44 4.75 -1.93 -14.72
C ASN A 44 5.44 -1.79 -13.37
N VAL A 45 4.75 -1.15 -12.43
CA VAL A 45 5.14 -1.00 -11.03
C VAL A 45 4.03 -1.51 -10.12
N ASN A 46 4.40 -2.00 -8.95
CA ASN A 46 3.46 -2.36 -7.89
C ASN A 46 3.18 -1.12 -7.04
N PHE A 47 1.91 -0.78 -6.88
CA PHE A 47 1.51 0.35 -6.04
C PHE A 47 1.35 -0.13 -4.59
N ASN A 48 2.11 0.49 -3.69
CA ASN A 48 1.97 0.26 -2.26
C ASN A 48 0.90 1.18 -1.66
N THR A 49 0.97 2.47 -2.00
CA THR A 49 0.04 3.49 -1.51
C THR A 49 -0.30 4.47 -2.62
N VAL A 50 -1.57 4.84 -2.70
CA VAL A 50 -2.04 5.97 -3.52
C VAL A 50 -3.04 6.73 -2.66
N CYS A 51 -2.66 7.90 -2.18
CA CYS A 51 -3.49 8.72 -1.31
C CYS A 51 -3.48 10.18 -1.72
N LEU A 52 -4.28 11.00 -1.07
CA LEU A 52 -4.29 12.44 -1.30
C LEU A 52 -2.94 13.05 -0.90
N TYR A 53 -2.31 13.78 -1.82
CA TYR A 53 -1.24 14.70 -1.46
C TYR A 53 -1.85 15.93 -0.81
N GLU A 54 -1.69 16.06 0.50
CA GLU A 54 -2.27 17.19 1.25
C GLU A 54 -1.60 18.50 0.87
N PRO A 55 -2.41 19.54 0.53
CA PRO A 55 -1.88 20.87 0.29
C PRO A 55 -1.17 21.44 1.52
N ARG A 56 -0.21 22.32 1.31
CA ARG A 56 0.48 22.98 2.41
C ARG A 56 -0.48 23.80 3.26
N LYS A 57 -0.31 23.77 4.58
CA LYS A 57 -1.18 24.47 5.53
C LYS A 57 -1.37 25.95 5.19
N ALA A 58 -0.31 26.64 4.78
CA ALA A 58 -0.38 28.05 4.40
C ALA A 58 -1.28 28.30 3.17
N GLU A 59 -1.18 27.45 2.16
CA GLU A 59 -2.01 27.51 0.95
C GLU A 59 -3.48 27.27 1.29
N MET A 60 -3.76 26.26 2.12
CA MET A 60 -5.12 25.95 2.56
C MET A 60 -5.73 27.08 3.37
N LEU A 61 -5.00 27.65 4.33
CA LEU A 61 -5.50 28.76 5.14
C LEU A 61 -5.78 30.01 4.30
N ALA A 62 -4.92 30.32 3.32
CA ALA A 62 -5.14 31.42 2.39
C ALA A 62 -6.39 31.20 1.53
N TRP A 63 -6.56 29.99 1.00
CA TRP A 63 -7.72 29.64 0.19
C TRP A 63 -9.02 29.66 1.02
N LEU A 64 -9.02 29.10 2.23
CA LEU A 64 -10.20 29.11 3.13
C LEU A 64 -10.61 30.53 3.53
N ALA A 65 -9.65 31.44 3.70
CA ALA A 65 -9.94 32.84 4.03
C ALA A 65 -10.59 33.62 2.86
N ASN A 66 -10.25 33.28 1.62
CA ASN A 66 -10.78 33.94 0.43
C ASN A 66 -10.80 32.96 -0.77
N PRO A 67 -11.80 32.05 -0.85
CA PRO A 67 -11.86 31.04 -1.91
C PRO A 67 -12.00 31.60 -3.34
N GLU A 68 -12.62 32.76 -3.48
CA GLU A 68 -12.84 33.39 -4.78
C GLU A 68 -11.62 34.18 -5.28
N GLY A 69 -10.83 34.73 -4.35
CA GLY A 69 -9.66 35.55 -4.67
C GLY A 69 -8.32 34.84 -4.59
N THR A 70 -8.29 33.59 -4.12
CA THR A 70 -7.05 32.81 -3.96
C THR A 70 -7.09 31.59 -4.89
N PRO A 71 -6.00 31.29 -5.60
CA PRO A 71 -5.93 30.06 -6.40
C PRO A 71 -6.23 28.83 -5.53
N ARG A 72 -7.06 27.94 -6.09
CA ARG A 72 -7.36 26.69 -5.42
C ARG A 72 -6.09 25.85 -5.29
N PRO A 73 -5.82 25.24 -4.11
CA PRO A 73 -4.71 24.32 -3.93
C PRO A 73 -4.71 23.19 -4.96
N MET A 74 -3.52 22.75 -5.36
CA MET A 74 -3.33 21.66 -6.31
C MET A 74 -3.99 20.38 -5.81
N ARG A 75 -4.77 19.73 -6.66
CA ARG A 75 -5.32 18.40 -6.39
C ARG A 75 -4.35 17.36 -6.94
N ALA A 76 -3.67 16.64 -6.04
CA ALA A 76 -2.65 15.69 -6.42
C ALA A 76 -2.73 14.40 -5.62
N ALA A 77 -2.17 13.33 -6.18
CA ALA A 77 -1.99 12.05 -5.51
C ALA A 77 -0.54 11.91 -5.05
N ASP A 78 -0.38 11.43 -3.81
CA ASP A 78 0.88 10.92 -3.26
C ASP A 78 0.95 9.42 -3.54
N VAL A 79 2.01 8.96 -4.16
CA VAL A 79 2.16 7.61 -4.67
C VAL A 79 3.44 6.99 -4.15
N VAL A 80 3.32 5.86 -3.47
CA VAL A 80 4.46 4.99 -3.18
C VAL A 80 4.37 3.76 -4.09
N ALA A 81 5.40 3.55 -4.89
CA ALA A 81 5.46 2.45 -5.84
C ALA A 81 6.76 1.65 -5.71
N ILE A 82 6.68 0.37 -6.04
CA ILE A 82 7.80 -0.57 -6.00
C ILE A 82 8.04 -1.07 -7.42
N ALA A 83 9.28 -0.95 -7.90
CA ALA A 83 9.65 -1.55 -9.19
C ALA A 83 9.50 -3.06 -9.12
N THR A 84 8.87 -3.66 -10.13
CA THR A 84 8.69 -5.13 -10.23
C THR A 84 10.02 -5.87 -10.37
N THR A 85 11.08 -5.18 -10.79
CA THR A 85 12.43 -5.74 -10.89
C THR A 85 13.35 -4.98 -9.94
N GLY A 86 14.01 -5.72 -9.05
CA GLY A 86 15.01 -5.16 -8.12
C GLY A 86 14.43 -4.44 -6.90
N GLY A 87 13.09 -4.44 -6.69
CA GLY A 87 12.44 -3.98 -5.46
C GLY A 87 12.68 -2.52 -5.08
N LYS A 88 13.09 -1.65 -6.04
CA LYS A 88 13.36 -0.23 -5.77
C LYS A 88 12.05 0.50 -5.43
N VAL A 89 12.09 1.29 -4.36
CA VAL A 89 10.96 2.10 -3.90
C VAL A 89 11.03 3.50 -4.47
N TYR A 90 9.90 4.00 -4.94
CA TYR A 90 9.76 5.34 -5.50
C TYR A 90 8.65 6.11 -4.79
N ASP A 91 8.95 7.38 -4.48
CA ASP A 91 7.97 8.37 -4.03
C ASP A 91 7.60 9.26 -5.21
N GLY A 92 6.31 9.36 -5.49
CA GLY A 92 5.78 10.13 -6.60
C GLY A 92 4.68 11.10 -6.19
N ILE A 93 4.61 12.24 -6.85
CA ILE A 93 3.48 13.18 -6.75
C ILE A 93 2.90 13.34 -8.15
N VAL A 94 1.61 13.06 -8.28
CA VAL A 94 0.87 13.13 -9.55
C VAL A 94 -0.16 14.24 -9.47
N ASP A 95 -0.03 15.28 -10.30
CA ASP A 95 -1.05 16.31 -10.47
C ASP A 95 -2.22 15.73 -11.26
N LEU A 96 -3.38 15.64 -10.62
CA LEU A 96 -4.60 15.07 -11.20
C LEU A 96 -5.28 16.00 -12.20
N ASN A 97 -5.08 17.33 -12.05
CA ASN A 97 -5.63 18.32 -12.94
C ASN A 97 -4.82 18.42 -14.23
N ALA A 98 -3.49 18.57 -14.09
CA ALA A 98 -2.59 18.62 -15.25
C ALA A 98 -2.30 17.23 -15.85
N LYS A 99 -2.68 16.15 -15.15
CA LYS A 99 -2.45 14.75 -15.56
C LYS A 99 -0.98 14.45 -15.87
N GLN A 100 -0.10 14.89 -14.96
CA GLN A 100 1.34 14.73 -15.10
C GLN A 100 2.01 14.38 -13.77
N ILE A 101 3.16 13.73 -13.84
CA ILE A 101 4.00 13.48 -12.67
C ILE A 101 4.77 14.76 -12.37
N VAL A 102 4.59 15.28 -11.15
CA VAL A 102 5.30 16.48 -10.65
C VAL A 102 6.62 16.09 -9.99
N LYS A 103 6.64 14.94 -9.31
CA LYS A 103 7.80 14.41 -8.62
C LYS A 103 7.85 12.89 -8.81
N TRP A 104 9.02 12.34 -9.06
CA TRP A 104 9.27 10.92 -9.04
C TRP A 104 10.69 10.66 -8.58
N GLU A 105 10.87 10.09 -7.41
CA GLU A 105 12.18 9.98 -6.76
C GLU A 105 12.38 8.56 -6.23
N HIS A 106 13.55 7.98 -6.50
CA HIS A 106 13.96 6.72 -5.89
C HIS A 106 14.40 6.98 -4.44
N THR A 107 13.81 6.26 -3.50
CA THR A 107 14.12 6.36 -2.07
C THR A 107 14.86 5.11 -1.61
N PRO A 108 16.20 5.13 -1.58
CA PRO A 108 16.99 3.96 -1.23
C PRO A 108 16.94 3.66 0.27
N GLY A 109 17.07 2.38 0.63
CA GLY A 109 17.18 1.95 2.03
C GLY A 109 15.90 2.03 2.84
N VAL A 110 14.74 2.20 2.18
CA VAL A 110 13.43 2.18 2.84
C VAL A 110 12.64 0.95 2.41
N GLN A 111 11.84 0.47 3.35
CA GLN A 111 10.85 -0.57 3.08
C GLN A 111 9.47 0.06 3.22
N PRO A 112 8.63 -0.01 2.18
CA PRO A 112 7.26 0.49 2.26
C PRO A 112 6.39 -0.36 3.18
N LEU A 113 5.16 0.06 3.40
CA LEU A 113 4.19 -0.72 4.16
C LEU A 113 3.95 -2.08 3.47
N ILE A 114 3.63 -3.06 4.29
CA ILE A 114 3.26 -4.40 3.83
C ILE A 114 1.95 -4.33 3.08
N THR A 115 1.90 -4.92 1.89
CA THR A 115 0.68 -5.05 1.11
C THR A 115 -0.16 -6.25 1.55
N MET A 116 -1.42 -6.31 1.10
CA MET A 116 -2.27 -7.49 1.32
C MET A 116 -1.73 -8.72 0.57
N GLU A 117 -1.16 -8.50 -0.60
CA GLU A 117 -0.51 -9.53 -1.40
C GLU A 117 0.68 -10.15 -0.67
N ASP A 118 1.53 -9.31 -0.04
CA ASP A 118 2.65 -9.76 0.78
C ASP A 118 2.17 -10.61 1.98
N LEU A 119 1.07 -10.21 2.62
CA LEU A 119 0.49 -10.97 3.73
C LEU A 119 0.00 -12.34 3.28
N GLN A 120 -0.70 -12.41 2.17
CA GLN A 120 -1.21 -13.67 1.62
C GLN A 120 -0.07 -14.61 1.22
N GLU A 121 0.98 -14.08 0.60
CA GLU A 121 2.16 -14.85 0.22
C GLU A 121 2.89 -15.42 1.45
N VAL A 122 3.09 -14.59 2.49
CA VAL A 122 3.69 -15.04 3.75
C VAL A 122 2.86 -16.13 4.42
N GLU A 123 1.54 -16.01 4.45
CA GLU A 123 0.66 -17.05 4.99
C GLU A 123 0.75 -18.35 4.20
N HIS A 124 0.76 -18.25 2.87
CA HIS A 124 0.90 -19.42 2.01
C HIS A 124 2.23 -20.15 2.28
N ILE A 125 3.34 -19.42 2.25
CA ILE A 125 4.66 -19.99 2.53
C ILE A 125 4.71 -20.61 3.94
N ALA A 126 4.20 -19.91 4.96
CA ALA A 126 4.22 -20.41 6.33
C ALA A 126 3.38 -21.67 6.53
N ARG A 127 2.23 -21.78 5.88
CA ARG A 127 1.37 -22.96 5.96
C ARG A 127 1.96 -24.20 5.30
N GLU A 128 2.87 -24.03 4.34
CA GLU A 128 3.56 -25.09 3.64
C GLU A 128 4.92 -25.46 4.23
N ASP A 129 5.49 -24.60 5.08
CA ASP A 129 6.81 -24.82 5.69
C ASP A 129 6.77 -26.01 6.67
N PRO A 130 7.62 -27.06 6.47
CA PRO A 130 7.62 -28.24 7.34
C PRO A 130 7.92 -27.94 8.81
N LYS A 131 8.77 -26.94 9.11
CA LYS A 131 9.11 -26.55 10.48
C LYS A 131 7.91 -25.88 11.18
N VAL A 132 7.16 -25.04 10.44
CA VAL A 132 5.95 -24.42 10.96
C VAL A 132 4.88 -25.47 11.23
N ILE A 133 4.68 -26.41 10.31
CA ILE A 133 3.73 -27.53 10.48
C ILE A 133 4.10 -28.36 11.71
N GLU A 134 5.37 -28.69 11.90
CA GLU A 134 5.85 -29.42 13.08
C GLU A 134 5.56 -28.67 14.38
N GLN A 135 5.89 -27.37 14.43
CA GLN A 135 5.63 -26.54 15.62
C GLN A 135 4.13 -26.40 15.92
N CYS A 136 3.31 -26.25 14.88
CA CYS A 136 1.85 -26.26 15.01
C CYS A 136 1.34 -27.61 15.58
N GLY A 137 1.90 -28.72 15.13
CA GLY A 137 1.59 -30.05 15.68
C GLY A 137 1.91 -30.20 17.17
N ILE A 138 3.05 -29.63 17.63
CA ILE A 138 3.44 -29.65 19.05
C ILE A 138 2.43 -28.92 19.94
N ILE A 139 1.85 -27.82 19.43
CA ILE A 139 0.83 -27.04 20.16
C ILE A 139 -0.61 -27.54 19.93
N GLY A 140 -0.78 -28.67 19.25
CA GLY A 140 -2.07 -29.33 19.07
C GLY A 140 -2.85 -28.92 17.84
N ILE A 141 -2.23 -28.25 16.86
CA ILE A 141 -2.83 -27.93 15.57
C ILE A 141 -2.38 -28.99 14.56
N PRO A 142 -3.26 -29.89 14.10
CA PRO A 142 -2.91 -30.93 13.15
C PRO A 142 -2.70 -30.33 11.74
N LYS A 143 -1.97 -31.08 10.90
CA LYS A 143 -1.62 -30.62 9.54
C LYS A 143 -2.84 -30.28 8.68
N GLU A 144 -3.93 -31.00 8.85
CA GLU A 144 -5.21 -30.78 8.16
C GLU A 144 -5.89 -29.46 8.52
N ASP A 145 -5.51 -28.83 9.62
CA ASP A 145 -6.06 -27.58 10.10
C ASP A 145 -5.14 -26.36 9.82
N MET A 146 -4.08 -26.53 9.01
CA MET A 146 -3.15 -25.44 8.68
C MET A 146 -3.81 -24.31 7.89
N ASP A 147 -4.92 -24.55 7.21
CA ASP A 147 -5.75 -23.53 6.57
C ASP A 147 -6.36 -22.51 7.56
N LYS A 148 -6.47 -22.90 8.84
CA LYS A 148 -6.96 -22.05 9.95
C LYS A 148 -5.85 -21.28 10.65
N VAL A 149 -4.59 -21.46 10.27
CA VAL A 149 -3.44 -20.75 10.83
C VAL A 149 -3.25 -19.44 10.07
N TYR A 150 -3.24 -18.33 10.80
CA TYR A 150 -3.01 -16.99 10.26
C TYR A 150 -1.70 -16.45 10.82
N CYS A 151 -0.93 -15.77 9.95
CA CYS A 151 0.31 -15.13 10.32
C CYS A 151 0.04 -13.67 10.71
N ASP A 152 0.27 -13.31 11.97
CA ASP A 152 0.31 -11.92 12.40
C ASP A 152 1.72 -11.37 12.15
N ARG A 153 1.84 -10.51 11.15
CA ARG A 153 3.11 -9.90 10.79
C ARG A 153 3.35 -8.62 11.57
N ARG A 154 4.22 -8.68 12.54
CA ARG A 154 4.79 -7.47 13.13
C ARG A 154 5.85 -6.93 12.18
N SER A 155 5.63 -5.74 11.62
CA SER A 155 6.65 -5.04 10.87
C SER A 155 7.82 -4.71 11.80
N PHE A 156 8.92 -5.44 11.67
CA PHE A 156 10.16 -5.06 12.32
C PHE A 156 10.74 -3.87 11.57
N CYS A 157 10.86 -2.74 12.26
CA CYS A 157 11.70 -1.64 11.79
C CYS A 157 13.14 -2.15 11.81
N CYS A 158 13.71 -2.44 10.64
CA CYS A 158 15.08 -2.96 10.47
C CYS A 158 16.16 -2.04 11.05
N SER A 159 15.82 -0.81 11.42
CA SER A 159 16.73 0.15 12.05
C SER A 159 17.36 -0.29 13.36
N ARG A 160 16.82 -1.33 14.03
CA ARG A 160 17.40 -1.87 15.27
C ARG A 160 18.45 -2.96 15.07
N LEU A 161 18.56 -3.54 13.88
CA LEU A 161 19.48 -4.66 13.60
C LEU A 161 20.67 -4.28 12.70
N GLY A 162 20.77 -3.02 12.24
CA GLY A 162 21.87 -2.59 11.37
C GLY A 162 21.86 -3.27 9.98
N VAL A 163 20.78 -3.97 9.62
CA VAL A 163 20.64 -4.62 8.31
C VAL A 163 20.08 -3.60 7.34
N THR A 164 20.90 -3.13 6.41
CA THR A 164 20.56 -2.07 5.45
C THR A 164 20.05 -2.61 4.11
N SER A 165 20.15 -3.91 3.85
CA SER A 165 19.58 -4.55 2.66
C SER A 165 19.38 -6.06 2.86
N SER A 166 18.53 -6.67 2.02
CA SER A 166 18.34 -8.12 1.97
C SER A 166 19.62 -8.88 1.57
N ASP A 167 20.57 -8.19 0.94
CA ASP A 167 21.84 -8.77 0.47
C ASP A 167 22.89 -8.91 1.59
N ASP A 168 22.65 -8.24 2.74
CA ASP A 168 23.51 -8.32 3.93
C ASP A 168 23.19 -9.51 4.86
N LEU A 169 22.13 -10.28 4.56
CA LEU A 169 21.75 -11.46 5.32
C LEU A 169 22.60 -12.66 4.90
N GLN A 170 23.55 -13.05 5.75
CA GLN A 170 24.33 -14.27 5.56
C GLN A 170 23.43 -15.52 5.75
N PRO A 171 23.63 -16.59 4.93
CA PRO A 171 22.96 -17.87 5.13
C PRO A 171 23.30 -18.41 6.54
N GLY A 172 22.35 -18.46 7.43
CA GLY A 172 22.54 -18.88 8.84
C GLY A 172 22.07 -17.86 9.87
N GLN A 173 21.90 -16.57 9.51
CA GLN A 173 21.30 -15.59 10.40
C GLN A 173 19.76 -15.71 10.49
N LEU A 174 19.16 -16.43 9.58
CA LEU A 174 17.72 -16.76 9.60
C LEU A 174 17.34 -17.73 10.73
N ASP A 175 18.30 -18.47 11.28
CA ASP A 175 18.04 -19.44 12.35
C ASP A 175 17.76 -18.80 13.73
N THR A 176 18.00 -17.50 13.88
CA THR A 176 17.73 -16.77 15.13
C THR A 176 16.52 -15.84 15.07
N MET A 177 15.86 -15.74 13.93
CA MET A 177 14.55 -15.08 13.87
C MET A 177 13.51 -16.03 14.47
N SER A 178 13.28 -15.92 15.78
CA SER A 178 12.14 -16.57 16.42
C SER A 178 10.86 -16.03 15.77
N VAL A 179 10.30 -16.81 14.86
CA VAL A 179 8.94 -16.61 14.38
C VAL A 179 8.05 -16.87 15.58
N SER A 180 7.69 -15.84 16.31
CA SER A 180 6.63 -15.94 17.30
C SER A 180 5.31 -16.05 16.57
N VAL A 181 4.96 -17.27 16.17
CA VAL A 181 3.63 -17.62 15.67
C VAL A 181 2.69 -17.52 16.86
N LEU A 182 2.00 -16.40 17.03
CA LEU A 182 0.83 -16.32 17.88
C LEU A 182 -0.34 -16.90 17.09
N ALA A 183 -0.54 -18.20 17.22
CA ALA A 183 -1.72 -18.87 16.71
C ALA A 183 -2.94 -18.41 17.54
N SER A 184 -3.67 -17.42 17.05
CA SER A 184 -5.00 -17.09 17.57
C SER A 184 -5.99 -18.06 16.96
N VAL A 185 -6.22 -19.18 17.63
CA VAL A 185 -7.27 -20.11 17.25
C VAL A 185 -8.61 -19.50 17.65
N PHE A 186 -9.31 -18.85 16.72
CA PHE A 186 -10.72 -18.56 16.89
C PHE A 186 -11.52 -19.83 16.57
N SER A 187 -11.81 -20.61 17.59
CA SER A 187 -12.85 -21.64 17.54
C SER A 187 -14.19 -20.91 17.39
N ARG A 188 -14.79 -20.96 16.21
CA ARG A 188 -16.24 -20.74 16.08
C ARG A 188 -16.94 -22.04 16.43
N ALA A 189 -17.61 -22.05 17.58
CA ALA A 189 -18.64 -23.01 17.94
C ALA A 189 -19.87 -22.83 17.04
#